data_986de27e514ddf961d70f50aa16c1334
#
_entry.id   986de27e514ddf961d70f50aa16c1334
#
_cell.length_a   1.000
_cell.length_b   1.000
_cell.length_c   1.000
_cell.angle_alpha   90.00
_cell.angle_beta   90.00
_cell.angle_gamma   90.00
#
_symmetry.space_group_name_H-M   'P 1'
#
loop_
_entity.id
_entity.type
_entity.pdbx_description
1 polymer ?
#
loop_
_entity_poly.entity_id
_entity_poly.type
_entity_poly.pdbx_seq_one_letter_code
_entity_poly.pdbx_strand_id
1 'polypeptide(L)'
;MAGLPIVRSPAVENDLTDIWLSIAKDSRRAADHFLDAIAERILQLAAFPESGPRRPDIGADTRALTIGNYLILYRLAAERIDVVRVVHGARDISTLL
;
A
#
# COMPACT_ATOMS: atom_id res chain seq x y z
N MET A 1 6.60 10.23 20.64
CA MET A 1 5.64 11.04 19.88
C MET A 1 4.85 10.14 18.92
N ALA A 2 3.56 10.27 18.91
CA ALA A 2 2.74 9.51 17.96
C ALA A 2 3.00 10.01 16.53
N GLY A 3 3.10 9.08 15.59
CA GLY A 3 3.19 9.41 14.17
C GLY A 3 1.84 9.91 13.63
N LEU A 4 1.80 10.16 12.33
CA LEU A 4 0.57 10.59 11.67
C LEU A 4 -0.44 9.43 11.67
N PRO A 5 -1.73 9.72 11.85
CA PRO A 5 -2.75 8.71 11.70
C PRO A 5 -2.80 8.19 10.25
N ILE A 6 -3.13 6.92 10.11
CA ILE A 6 -3.18 6.24 8.81
C ILE A 6 -4.62 5.83 8.55
N VAL A 7 -5.15 6.23 7.39
CA VAL A 7 -6.49 5.85 6.94
C VAL A 7 -6.35 4.99 5.69
N ARG A 8 -6.98 3.83 5.70
CA ARG A 8 -7.03 2.94 4.54
C ARG A 8 -8.34 3.12 3.81
N SER A 9 -8.29 3.27 2.49
CA SER A 9 -9.51 3.32 1.69
C SER A 9 -10.19 1.94 1.68
N PRO A 10 -11.50 1.88 1.42
CA PRO A 10 -12.18 0.58 1.26
C PRO A 10 -11.56 -0.29 0.16
N ALA A 11 -11.04 0.33 -0.90
CA ALA A 11 -10.37 -0.40 -1.99
C ALA A 11 -9.13 -1.15 -1.51
N VAL A 12 -8.43 -0.65 -0.49
CA VAL A 12 -7.26 -1.33 0.07
C VAL A 12 -7.66 -2.68 0.66
N GLU A 13 -8.77 -2.74 1.38
CA GLU A 13 -9.21 -4.00 1.98
C GLU A 13 -9.54 -5.04 0.90
N ASN A 14 -10.16 -4.61 -0.19
CA ASN A 14 -10.42 -5.48 -1.33
C ASN A 14 -9.11 -5.93 -1.99
N ASP A 15 -8.16 -5.01 -2.15
CA ASP A 15 -6.85 -5.34 -2.71
C ASP A 15 -6.14 -6.41 -1.87
N LEU A 16 -6.15 -6.24 -0.55
CA LEU A 16 -5.50 -7.19 0.36
C LEU A 16 -6.15 -8.56 0.30
N THR A 17 -7.48 -8.62 0.20
CA THR A 17 -8.19 -9.89 0.04
C THR A 17 -7.76 -10.59 -1.25
N ASP A 18 -7.72 -9.86 -2.36
CA ASP A 18 -7.32 -10.41 -3.66
C ASP A 18 -5.88 -10.91 -3.65
N ILE A 19 -4.99 -10.17 -3.02
CA ILE A 19 -3.57 -10.55 -2.87
C ILE A 19 -3.48 -11.85 -2.06
N TRP A 20 -4.19 -11.91 -0.94
CA TRP A 20 -4.19 -13.10 -0.09
C TRP A 20 -4.68 -14.33 -0.85
N LEU A 21 -5.81 -14.19 -1.55
CA LEU A 21 -6.36 -15.29 -2.34
C LEU A 21 -5.40 -15.77 -3.41
N SER A 22 -4.72 -14.85 -4.09
CA SER A 22 -3.75 -15.18 -5.13
C SER A 22 -2.59 -16.01 -4.58
N ILE A 23 -2.02 -15.60 -3.44
CA ILE A 23 -0.87 -16.29 -2.84
C ILE A 23 -1.30 -17.58 -2.16
N ALA A 24 -2.48 -17.60 -1.54
CA ALA A 24 -2.98 -18.75 -0.80
C ALA A 24 -3.27 -19.97 -1.69
N LYS A 25 -3.40 -19.77 -2.99
CA LYS A 25 -3.52 -20.89 -3.93
C LYS A 25 -2.31 -21.84 -3.82
N ASP A 26 -1.15 -21.28 -3.55
CA ASP A 26 0.08 -22.04 -3.39
C ASP A 26 0.44 -22.26 -1.93
N SER A 27 0.23 -21.28 -1.07
CA SER A 27 0.60 -21.37 0.34
C SER A 27 -0.17 -20.34 1.17
N ARG A 28 -1.04 -20.83 2.06
CA ARG A 28 -1.75 -19.94 3.01
C ARG A 28 -0.78 -19.26 3.98
N ARG A 29 0.26 -19.98 4.40
CA ARG A 29 1.27 -19.42 5.29
C ARG A 29 1.98 -18.25 4.63
N ALA A 30 2.36 -18.39 3.36
CA ALA A 30 3.00 -17.30 2.62
C ALA A 30 2.06 -16.12 2.45
N ALA A 31 0.76 -16.38 2.20
CA ALA A 31 -0.24 -15.33 2.11
C ALA A 31 -0.36 -14.54 3.40
N ASP A 32 -0.43 -15.23 4.55
CA ASP A 32 -0.50 -14.59 5.86
C ASP A 32 0.75 -13.75 6.13
N HIS A 33 1.92 -14.30 5.87
CA HIS A 33 3.19 -13.59 6.08
C HIS A 33 3.28 -12.33 5.21
N PHE A 34 2.81 -12.41 3.97
CA PHE A 34 2.88 -11.27 3.07
C PHE A 34 1.93 -10.15 3.49
N LEU A 35 0.72 -10.49 3.93
CA LEU A 35 -0.21 -9.49 4.44
C LEU A 35 0.31 -8.84 5.72
N ASP A 36 0.93 -9.61 6.60
CA ASP A 36 1.56 -9.07 7.80
C ASP A 36 2.68 -8.07 7.42
N ALA A 37 3.48 -8.43 6.43
CA ALA A 37 4.55 -7.56 5.94
C ALA A 37 4.00 -6.25 5.35
N ILE A 38 2.90 -6.33 4.59
CA ILE A 38 2.23 -5.13 4.05
C ILE A 38 1.74 -4.25 5.19
N ALA A 39 1.06 -4.84 6.19
CA ALA A 39 0.53 -4.09 7.31
C ALA A 39 1.64 -3.37 8.07
N GLU A 40 2.76 -4.05 8.30
CA GLU A 40 3.92 -3.48 8.98
C GLU A 40 4.53 -2.31 8.20
N ARG A 41 4.65 -2.47 6.87
CA ARG A 41 5.17 -1.39 6.02
C ARG A 41 4.25 -0.18 6.04
N ILE A 42 2.93 -0.39 6.03
CA ILE A 42 1.97 0.70 6.15
C ILE A 42 2.15 1.42 7.50
N LEU A 43 2.28 0.67 8.59
CA LEU A 43 2.48 1.29 9.91
C LEU A 43 3.75 2.13 9.99
N GLN A 44 4.82 1.73 9.30
CA GLN A 44 6.06 2.50 9.28
C GLN A 44 5.88 3.88 8.65
N LEU A 45 4.87 4.07 7.81
CA LEU A 45 4.59 5.36 7.21
C LEU A 45 4.23 6.42 8.25
N ALA A 46 3.69 6.02 9.40
CA ALA A 46 3.37 6.95 10.47
C ALA A 46 4.61 7.70 10.96
N ALA A 47 5.76 7.01 11.03
CA ALA A 47 7.02 7.60 11.46
C ALA A 47 7.85 8.15 10.29
N PHE A 48 7.70 7.55 9.10
CA PHE A 48 8.49 7.90 7.92
C PHE A 48 7.57 8.13 6.71
N PRO A 49 6.75 9.20 6.75
CA PRO A 49 5.71 9.41 5.73
C PRO A 49 6.27 9.68 4.32
N GLU A 50 7.51 10.09 4.20
CA GLU A 50 8.13 10.37 2.90
C GLU A 50 9.01 9.22 2.40
N SER A 51 8.94 8.04 3.02
CA SER A 51 9.79 6.91 2.64
C SER A 51 9.49 6.36 1.24
N GLY A 52 8.25 6.48 0.77
CA GLY A 52 7.92 6.13 -0.62
C GLY A 52 8.16 7.32 -1.53
N PRO A 53 8.86 7.14 -2.67
CA PRO A 53 9.09 8.24 -3.60
C PRO A 53 7.79 8.72 -4.24
N ARG A 54 7.80 9.97 -4.68
CA ARG A 54 6.68 10.56 -5.40
C ARG A 54 6.53 9.88 -6.76
N ARG A 55 5.29 9.66 -7.15
CA ARG A 55 4.95 9.07 -8.44
C ARG A 55 3.89 9.93 -9.14
N PRO A 56 4.32 11.10 -9.67
CA PRO A 56 3.37 11.99 -10.35
C PRO A 56 2.76 11.40 -11.62
N ASP A 57 3.41 10.38 -12.18
CA ASP A 57 2.86 9.62 -13.31
C ASP A 57 1.60 8.82 -12.91
N ILE A 58 1.44 8.49 -11.62
CA ILE A 58 0.25 7.80 -11.11
C ILE A 58 -0.80 8.81 -10.66
N GLY A 59 -0.39 9.82 -9.93
CA GLY A 59 -1.24 10.87 -9.43
C GLY A 59 -0.40 12.00 -8.85
N ALA A 60 -0.91 13.25 -8.93
CA ALA A 60 -0.14 14.45 -8.60
C ALA A 60 0.50 14.41 -7.21
N ASP A 61 -0.24 13.90 -6.21
CA ASP A 61 0.23 13.83 -4.83
C ASP A 61 0.48 12.41 -4.36
N THR A 62 0.62 11.47 -5.30
CA THR A 62 0.76 10.06 -4.99
C THR A 62 2.21 9.68 -4.74
N ARG A 63 2.41 8.88 -3.71
CA ARG A 63 3.67 8.22 -3.41
C ARG A 63 3.48 6.71 -3.50
N ALA A 64 4.54 5.99 -3.81
CA ALA A 64 4.50 4.53 -3.91
C ALA A 64 5.63 3.92 -3.11
N LEU A 65 5.28 2.96 -2.26
CA LEU A 65 6.24 2.19 -1.48
C LEU A 65 6.23 0.76 -2.01
N THR A 66 7.39 0.28 -2.44
CA THR A 66 7.51 -1.06 -3.02
C THR A 66 7.58 -2.12 -1.92
N ILE A 67 6.84 -3.19 -2.08
CA ILE A 67 6.94 -4.39 -1.25
C ILE A 67 6.80 -5.62 -2.15
N GLY A 68 7.88 -6.40 -2.27
CA GLY A 68 7.91 -7.51 -3.22
C GLY A 68 7.60 -7.00 -4.62
N ASN A 69 6.63 -7.61 -5.28
CA ASN A 69 6.18 -7.21 -6.62
C ASN A 69 4.99 -6.24 -6.58
N TYR A 70 4.67 -5.69 -5.40
CA TYR A 70 3.52 -4.83 -5.20
C TYR A 70 3.93 -3.42 -4.84
N LEU A 71 3.01 -2.49 -5.07
CA LEU A 71 3.14 -1.08 -4.69
C LEU A 71 2.03 -0.72 -3.72
N ILE A 72 2.43 -0.07 -2.62
CA ILE A 72 1.49 0.55 -1.69
C ILE A 72 1.38 2.01 -2.12
N LEU A 73 0.23 2.39 -2.66
CA LEU A 73 -0.02 3.76 -3.12
C LEU A 73 -0.65 4.56 -2.01
N TYR A 74 -0.06 5.70 -1.69
CA TYR A 74 -0.56 6.54 -0.61
C TYR A 74 -0.36 8.02 -0.92
N ARG A 75 -1.05 8.85 -0.16
CA ARG A 75 -0.91 10.31 -0.22
C ARG A 75 -0.70 10.88 1.17
N LEU A 76 0.09 11.94 1.26
CA LEU A 76 0.23 12.70 2.49
C LEU A 76 -0.78 13.83 2.48
N ALA A 77 -1.77 13.74 3.36
CA ALA A 77 -2.64 14.85 3.68
C ALA A 77 -1.99 15.67 4.81
N ALA A 78 -2.58 16.84 5.13
CA ALA A 78 -1.97 17.75 6.10
C ALA A 78 -1.68 17.11 7.45
N GLU A 79 -2.56 16.22 7.93
CA GLU A 79 -2.46 15.64 9.26
C GLU A 79 -2.68 14.14 9.28
N ARG A 80 -2.60 13.49 8.12
CA ARG A 80 -2.80 12.03 8.03
C ARG A 80 -2.17 11.45 6.77
N ILE A 81 -2.09 10.14 6.75
CA ILE A 81 -1.65 9.38 5.59
C ILE A 81 -2.87 8.62 5.05
N ASP A 82 -3.18 8.83 3.77
CA ASP A 82 -4.24 8.10 3.09
C ASP A 82 -3.63 7.00 2.24
N VAL A 83 -3.80 5.74 2.64
CA VAL A 83 -3.42 4.59 1.81
C VAL A 83 -4.57 4.34 0.85
N VAL A 84 -4.31 4.49 -0.45
CA VAL A 84 -5.37 4.49 -1.46
C VAL A 84 -5.51 3.17 -2.20
N ARG A 85 -4.41 2.47 -2.49
CA ARG A 85 -4.43 1.16 -3.16
C ARG A 85 -3.19 0.35 -2.81
N VAL A 86 -3.30 -0.97 -2.95
CA VAL A 86 -2.15 -1.88 -2.97
C VAL A 86 -2.28 -2.71 -4.25
N VAL A 87 -1.36 -2.53 -5.19
CA VAL A 87 -1.50 -3.09 -6.53
C VAL A 87 -0.20 -3.76 -6.99
N HIS A 88 -0.33 -4.73 -7.89
CA HIS A 88 0.83 -5.37 -8.50
C HIS A 88 1.56 -4.35 -9.38
N GLY A 89 2.90 -4.27 -9.24
CA GLY A 89 3.70 -3.25 -9.93
C GLY A 89 3.74 -3.40 -11.45
N ALA A 90 3.41 -4.58 -11.99
CA ALA A 90 3.36 -4.79 -13.43
C ALA A 90 2.05 -4.31 -14.07
N ARG A 91 1.07 -3.92 -13.24
CA ARG A 91 -0.23 -3.45 -13.73
C ARG A 91 -0.13 -2.03 -14.25
N ASP A 92 -0.99 -1.67 -15.22
CA ASP A 92 -1.12 -0.28 -15.62
C ASP A 92 -1.88 0.47 -14.52
N ILE A 93 -1.12 1.12 -13.64
CA ILE A 93 -1.67 1.79 -12.47
C ILE A 93 -2.12 3.22 -12.75
N SER A 94 -1.80 3.78 -13.91
CA SER A 94 -2.23 5.13 -14.27
C SER A 94 -3.75 5.25 -14.40
N THR A 95 -4.45 4.14 -14.63
CA THR A 95 -5.90 4.10 -14.77
C THR A 95 -6.64 3.80 -13.46
N LEU A 96 -5.92 3.57 -12.37
CA LEU A 96 -6.53 3.12 -11.10
C LEU A 96 -6.95 4.28 -10.18
N LEU A 97 -6.44 5.47 -10.42
CA LEU A 97 -6.69 6.64 -9.56
C LEU A 97 -7.50 7.72 -10.25
#